data_e88f0d8b525426a3ce1044dc67771d3b
#
_entry.id   e88f0d8b525426a3ce1044dc67771d3b
#
_cell.length_a   1.000
_cell.length_b   1.000
_cell.length_c   1.000
_cell.angle_alpha   90.00
_cell.angle_beta   90.00
_cell.angle_gamma   90.00
#
_symmetry.space_group_name_H-M   'P 1'
#
loop_
_entity.id
_entity.type
_entity.pdbx_description
1 polymer ?
#
loop_
_entity_poly.entity_id
_entity_poly.type
_entity_poly.pdbx_seq_one_letter_code
_entity_poly.pdbx_strand_id
1 'polypeptide(L)'
;RAGLMAVAAVATLGIVPVIMVVRADVTGLRRTWFDRISGTMLVSRRSHTMYTLVLDGRSVLVDAPVLLGRAPERSPGREGVRLVSVPSDDATVSKTHALLEPTPEGISVTDLGSTNGTYLVDSHGSHELAPGMAETVPRGGAIYFGEAECRVR
;
A
#
# COMPACT_ATOMS: atom_id res chain seq x y z
N ARG A 1 14.24 -4.99 27.89
CA ARG A 1 13.57 -5.97 28.76
C ARG A 1 12.85 -6.96 27.85
N ALA A 2 13.42 -8.16 27.72
CA ALA A 2 12.82 -9.25 26.97
C ALA A 2 11.57 -9.73 27.72
N GLY A 3 10.41 -9.61 27.11
CA GLY A 3 9.17 -10.18 27.60
C GLY A 3 9.20 -11.70 27.40
N LEU A 4 9.29 -12.43 28.51
CA LEU A 4 9.18 -13.87 28.53
C LEU A 4 7.70 -14.22 28.35
N MET A 5 7.32 -14.76 27.19
CA MET A 5 5.98 -15.30 26.99
C MET A 5 5.95 -16.74 27.49
N ALA A 6 5.00 -17.03 28.36
CA ALA A 6 4.80 -18.31 28.97
C ALA A 6 4.50 -19.41 27.95
N VAL A 7 5.22 -20.54 28.09
CA VAL A 7 5.00 -21.76 27.33
C VAL A 7 4.04 -22.64 28.15
N ALA A 8 2.82 -22.78 27.66
CA ALA A 8 1.91 -23.79 28.19
C ALA A 8 2.11 -25.09 27.39
N ALA A 9 2.76 -26.09 27.98
CA ALA A 9 2.86 -27.42 27.41
C ALA A 9 1.67 -28.25 27.90
N VAL A 10 0.79 -28.65 27.01
CA VAL A 10 -0.22 -29.66 27.26
C VAL A 10 0.26 -30.94 26.59
N ALA A 11 0.76 -31.84 27.38
CA ALA A 11 1.15 -33.19 26.95
C ALA A 11 -0.03 -34.12 27.13
N THR A 12 -0.71 -34.52 26.06
CA THR A 12 -1.62 -35.65 26.05
C THR A 12 -1.42 -36.46 24.76
N LEU A 13 -1.08 -37.72 24.95
CA LEU A 13 -1.12 -38.85 24.01
C LEU A 13 -0.39 -38.63 22.65
N GLY A 14 0.96 -38.68 22.73
CA GLY A 14 1.78 -39.00 21.55
C GLY A 14 1.84 -37.94 20.43
N ILE A 15 1.19 -36.80 20.59
CA ILE A 15 1.26 -35.69 19.64
C ILE A 15 2.12 -34.61 20.30
N VAL A 16 3.30 -34.39 19.77
CA VAL A 16 4.16 -33.29 20.19
C VAL A 16 3.49 -31.99 19.74
N PRO A 17 3.07 -31.08 20.67
CA PRO A 17 2.53 -29.81 20.25
C PRO A 17 3.65 -28.98 19.63
N VAL A 18 3.48 -28.64 18.36
CA VAL A 18 4.36 -27.72 17.69
C VAL A 18 4.00 -26.32 18.17
N ILE A 19 4.80 -25.78 19.09
CA ILE A 19 4.63 -24.41 19.54
C ILE A 19 5.26 -23.49 18.50
N MET A 20 4.42 -22.81 17.74
CA MET A 20 4.85 -21.84 16.76
C MET A 20 5.09 -20.50 17.46
N VAL A 21 6.34 -20.19 17.77
CA VAL A 21 6.72 -18.85 18.22
C VAL A 21 7.03 -18.00 16.98
N VAL A 22 6.10 -17.19 16.60
CA VAL A 22 6.32 -16.20 15.54
C VAL A 22 7.02 -15.00 16.16
N ARG A 23 8.33 -14.91 15.99
CA ARG A 23 9.04 -13.64 16.18
C ARG A 23 9.01 -12.88 14.88
N ALA A 24 8.34 -11.73 14.88
CA ALA A 24 8.47 -10.78 13.80
C ALA A 24 9.86 -10.13 13.90
N ASP A 25 10.78 -10.55 13.04
CA ASP A 25 12.06 -9.86 12.89
C ASP A 25 11.81 -8.60 12.04
N VAL A 26 12.20 -7.44 12.57
CA VAL A 26 12.03 -6.12 11.98
C VAL A 26 12.90 -5.91 10.74
N THR A 27 13.71 -6.88 10.37
CA THR A 27 14.70 -6.80 9.28
C THR A 27 14.18 -7.24 7.91
N GLY A 28 12.88 -7.33 7.72
CA GLY A 28 12.27 -7.57 6.39
C GLY A 28 12.41 -9.01 5.83
N LEU A 29 13.21 -9.87 6.43
CA LEU A 29 13.30 -11.29 6.11
C LEU A 29 12.61 -12.08 7.21
N ARG A 30 11.36 -12.46 6.98
CA ARG A 30 10.62 -13.34 7.90
C ARG A 30 11.20 -14.75 7.86
N ARG A 31 12.25 -14.96 8.65
CA ARG A 31 12.78 -16.30 8.91
C ARG A 31 12.15 -16.86 10.17
N THR A 32 11.42 -17.95 10.05
CA THR A 32 10.95 -18.71 11.20
C THR A 32 12.05 -19.68 11.66
N TRP A 33 11.96 -20.14 12.90
CA TRP A 33 12.89 -21.13 13.43
C TRP A 33 12.91 -22.42 12.57
N PHE A 34 11.79 -22.79 11.97
CA PHE A 34 11.69 -23.93 11.04
C PHE A 34 12.49 -23.74 9.76
N ASP A 35 12.59 -22.54 9.25
CA ASP A 35 13.35 -22.23 8.04
C ASP A 35 14.86 -22.44 8.24
N ARG A 36 15.32 -22.34 9.49
CA ARG A 36 16.72 -22.64 9.85
C ARG A 36 17.02 -24.13 9.87
N ILE A 37 16.06 -24.96 10.24
CA ILE A 37 16.25 -26.43 10.35
C ILE A 37 16.04 -27.09 8.99
N SER A 38 15.06 -26.63 8.22
CA SER A 38 14.73 -27.22 6.92
C SER A 38 15.54 -26.65 5.75
N GLY A 39 16.33 -25.60 5.98
CA GLY A 39 17.07 -24.92 4.92
C GLY A 39 16.17 -24.23 3.88
N THR A 40 14.86 -24.18 4.14
CA THR A 40 13.90 -23.52 3.28
C THR A 40 13.72 -22.06 3.67
N MET A 41 13.60 -21.19 2.71
CA MET A 41 13.32 -19.79 2.91
C MET A 41 11.95 -19.49 2.28
N LEU A 42 10.99 -19.08 3.10
CA LEU A 42 9.74 -18.51 2.60
C LEU A 42 10.06 -17.18 1.94
N VAL A 43 10.31 -17.22 0.64
CA VAL A 43 10.33 -16.01 -0.17
C VAL A 43 8.88 -15.58 -0.33
N SER A 44 8.49 -14.55 0.38
CA SER A 44 7.23 -13.86 0.08
C SER A 44 7.35 -13.34 -1.34
N ARG A 45 6.78 -14.05 -2.28
CA ARG A 45 6.61 -13.58 -3.64
C ARG A 45 5.69 -12.37 -3.52
N ARG A 46 6.26 -11.17 -3.58
CA ARG A 46 5.46 -9.98 -3.80
C ARG A 46 4.73 -10.26 -5.10
N SER A 47 3.45 -10.55 -5.00
CA SER A 47 2.58 -10.52 -6.16
C SER A 47 2.69 -9.10 -6.68
N HIS A 48 3.36 -8.92 -7.82
CA HIS A 48 3.38 -7.64 -8.52
C HIS A 48 1.97 -7.41 -9.02
N THR A 49 1.15 -6.84 -8.16
CA THR A 49 -0.18 -6.42 -8.55
C THR A 49 -0.01 -5.12 -9.32
N MET A 50 -0.42 -5.15 -10.57
CA MET A 50 -0.32 -3.99 -11.47
C MET A 50 -1.71 -3.42 -11.70
N TYR A 51 -1.82 -2.12 -11.57
CA TYR A 51 -3.02 -1.37 -11.91
C TYR A 51 -2.67 -0.29 -12.93
N THR A 52 -3.67 0.08 -13.71
CA THR A 52 -3.56 1.22 -14.61
C THR A 52 -4.51 2.30 -14.13
N LEU A 53 -3.98 3.47 -13.83
CA LEU A 53 -4.79 4.67 -13.65
C LEU A 53 -4.95 5.36 -14.98
N VAL A 54 -6.20 5.65 -15.35
CA VAL A 54 -6.51 6.45 -16.54
C VAL A 54 -6.86 7.86 -16.07
N LEU A 55 -6.02 8.81 -16.42
CA LEU A 55 -6.13 10.22 -16.10
C LEU A 55 -6.11 11.02 -17.41
N ASP A 56 -7.15 11.77 -17.73
CA ASP A 56 -7.26 12.57 -18.96
C ASP A 56 -6.82 11.83 -20.23
N GLY A 57 -7.26 10.58 -20.38
CA GLY A 57 -6.89 9.73 -21.52
C GLY A 57 -5.44 9.21 -21.48
N ARG A 58 -4.65 9.56 -20.48
CA ARG A 58 -3.31 9.00 -20.25
C ARG A 58 -3.38 7.84 -19.28
N SER A 59 -2.60 6.81 -19.57
CA SER A 59 -2.50 5.64 -18.70
C SER A 59 -1.23 5.70 -17.86
N VAL A 60 -1.39 5.61 -16.56
CA VAL A 60 -0.30 5.54 -15.58
C VAL A 60 -0.30 4.15 -14.97
N LEU A 61 0.78 3.40 -15.16
CA LEU A 61 0.95 2.09 -14.54
C LEU A 61 1.32 2.28 -13.06
N VAL A 62 0.61 1.59 -12.15
CA VAL A 62 0.89 1.55 -10.72
C VAL A 62 1.30 0.12 -10.35
N ASP A 63 2.58 -0.17 -10.48
CA ASP A 63 3.25 -1.43 -10.16
C ASP A 63 4.20 -1.30 -8.94
N ALA A 64 4.42 -0.07 -8.52
CA ALA A 64 5.22 0.32 -7.36
C ALA A 64 4.61 1.59 -6.75
N PRO A 65 5.04 2.02 -5.56
CA PRO A 65 4.58 3.27 -4.98
C PRO A 65 4.80 4.47 -5.91
N VAL A 66 3.76 5.28 -6.08
CA VAL A 66 3.72 6.47 -6.96
C VAL A 66 3.34 7.69 -6.14
N LEU A 67 4.12 8.74 -6.27
CA LEU A 67 3.78 10.05 -5.74
C LEU A 67 3.17 10.89 -6.87
N LEU A 68 1.90 11.22 -6.73
CA LEU A 68 1.12 11.93 -7.72
C LEU A 68 0.89 13.38 -7.32
N GLY A 69 0.95 14.27 -8.29
CA GLY A 69 0.66 15.68 -8.10
C GLY A 69 0.96 16.51 -9.33
N ARG A 70 0.72 17.82 -9.30
CA ARG A 70 0.99 18.74 -10.40
C ARG A 70 2.49 18.85 -10.72
N ALA A 71 3.33 18.86 -9.66
CA ALA A 71 4.79 18.88 -9.73
C ALA A 71 5.35 18.17 -8.51
N PRO A 72 5.19 16.82 -8.42
CA PRO A 72 5.53 16.07 -7.23
C PRO A 72 7.03 16.13 -6.95
N GLU A 73 7.37 16.35 -5.69
CA GLU A 73 8.75 16.40 -5.22
C GLU A 73 9.01 15.25 -4.25
N ARG A 74 10.23 14.69 -4.30
CA ARG A 74 10.65 13.65 -3.37
C ARG A 74 10.85 14.25 -1.99
N SER A 75 10.27 13.59 -0.98
CA SER A 75 10.56 13.88 0.42
C SER A 75 11.60 12.90 0.96
N PRO A 76 12.43 13.29 1.94
CA PRO A 76 13.32 12.38 2.64
C PRO A 76 12.57 11.16 3.18
N GLY A 77 13.15 9.96 3.06
CA GLY A 77 12.52 8.70 3.48
C GLY A 77 11.57 8.07 2.46
N ARG A 78 11.43 8.67 1.27
CA ARG A 78 10.63 8.13 0.15
C ARG A 78 11.48 7.88 -1.10
N GLU A 79 12.72 7.41 -0.89
CA GLU A 79 13.59 6.96 -1.96
C GLU A 79 12.95 5.75 -2.66
N GLY A 80 12.94 5.75 -3.99
CA GLY A 80 12.35 4.66 -4.77
C GLY A 80 10.87 4.82 -5.13
N VAL A 81 10.21 5.88 -4.65
CA VAL A 81 8.86 6.22 -5.12
C VAL A 81 8.93 6.89 -6.48
N ARG A 82 8.09 6.44 -7.42
CA ARG A 82 8.01 7.04 -8.75
C ARG A 82 7.17 8.32 -8.70
N LEU A 83 7.67 9.37 -9.34
CA LEU A 83 6.95 10.63 -9.45
C LEU A 83 6.10 10.64 -10.72
N VAL A 84 4.82 10.98 -10.59
CA VAL A 84 3.90 11.13 -11.70
C VAL A 84 3.26 12.50 -11.65
N SER A 85 3.57 13.30 -12.65
CA SER A 85 2.93 14.61 -12.83
C SER A 85 1.59 14.45 -13.53
N VAL A 86 0.57 14.99 -12.90
CA VAL A 86 -0.73 15.21 -13.54
C VAL A 86 -0.56 16.44 -14.44
N PRO A 87 -0.75 16.32 -15.75
CA PRO A 87 -0.77 17.51 -16.61
C PRO A 87 -2.01 18.28 -16.21
N SER A 88 -1.82 19.38 -15.56
CA SER A 88 -2.95 20.20 -15.19
C SER A 88 -2.70 21.64 -15.56
N ASP A 89 -3.48 22.11 -16.53
CA ASP A 89 -3.95 23.48 -16.49
C ASP A 89 -4.81 23.69 -15.22
N ASP A 90 -5.02 22.61 -14.48
CA ASP A 90 -5.91 22.49 -13.35
C ASP A 90 -5.16 22.83 -12.06
N ALA A 91 -5.35 24.05 -11.59
CA ALA A 91 -4.79 24.53 -10.32
C ALA A 91 -5.34 23.77 -9.10
N THR A 92 -6.30 22.85 -9.31
CA THR A 92 -6.95 22.08 -8.23
C THR A 92 -6.09 20.96 -7.70
N VAL A 93 -5.14 20.46 -8.48
CA VAL A 93 -4.18 19.42 -8.03
C VAL A 93 -2.99 20.06 -7.33
N SER A 94 -2.73 19.68 -6.08
CA SER A 94 -1.57 20.14 -5.31
C SER A 94 -0.25 19.69 -5.95
N LYS A 95 0.87 20.38 -5.65
CA LYS A 95 2.21 20.01 -6.16
C LYS A 95 2.52 18.55 -5.89
N THR A 96 2.43 18.16 -4.63
CA THR A 96 2.45 16.77 -4.18
C THR A 96 1.11 16.51 -3.55
N HIS A 97 0.26 15.69 -4.18
CA HIS A 97 -1.14 15.56 -3.80
C HIS A 97 -1.39 14.26 -3.03
N ALA A 98 -1.01 13.13 -3.59
CA ALA A 98 -1.29 11.83 -3.01
C ALA A 98 -0.16 10.82 -3.23
N LEU A 99 -0.10 9.82 -2.34
CA LEU A 99 0.68 8.61 -2.49
C LEU A 99 -0.26 7.48 -2.91
N LEU A 100 0.14 6.74 -3.93
CA LEU A 100 -0.57 5.59 -4.47
C LEU A 100 0.31 4.36 -4.33
N GLU A 101 -0.24 3.28 -3.78
CA GLU A 101 0.48 2.03 -3.57
C GLU A 101 -0.37 0.85 -4.08
N PRO A 102 0.19 -0.04 -4.91
CA PRO A 102 -0.54 -1.21 -5.37
C PRO A 102 -0.70 -2.21 -4.22
N THR A 103 -1.93 -2.69 -4.01
CA THR A 103 -2.28 -3.75 -3.06
C THR A 103 -2.97 -4.91 -3.78
N PRO A 104 -3.11 -6.10 -3.19
CA PRO A 104 -3.86 -7.19 -3.82
C PRO A 104 -5.33 -6.84 -4.11
N GLU A 105 -5.93 -5.95 -3.32
CA GLU A 105 -7.34 -5.60 -3.38
C GLU A 105 -7.62 -4.41 -4.31
N GLY A 106 -6.60 -3.58 -4.59
CA GLY A 106 -6.77 -2.36 -5.37
C GLY A 106 -5.57 -1.43 -5.26
N ILE A 107 -5.79 -0.15 -5.43
CA ILE A 107 -4.80 0.89 -5.18
C ILE A 107 -5.08 1.52 -3.82
N SER A 108 -4.13 1.43 -2.91
CA SER A 108 -4.14 2.21 -1.67
C SER A 108 -3.80 3.65 -2.00
N VAL A 109 -4.64 4.57 -1.58
CA VAL A 109 -4.52 6.01 -1.80
C VAL A 109 -4.36 6.70 -0.46
N THR A 110 -3.36 7.57 -0.33
CA THR A 110 -3.15 8.41 0.84
C THR A 110 -3.07 9.86 0.40
N ASP A 111 -4.00 10.69 0.86
CA ASP A 111 -3.92 12.14 0.66
C ASP A 111 -2.77 12.72 1.52
N LEU A 112 -1.94 13.55 0.94
CA LEU A 112 -0.76 14.12 1.61
C LEU A 112 -1.00 15.56 2.11
N GLY A 113 -2.22 15.88 2.46
CA GLY A 113 -2.64 17.21 2.87
C GLY A 113 -2.85 18.13 1.66
N SER A 114 -3.53 17.61 0.65
CA SER A 114 -3.85 18.38 -0.55
C SER A 114 -4.77 19.56 -0.24
N THR A 115 -4.75 20.57 -1.10
CA THR A 115 -5.54 21.80 -0.86
C THR A 115 -7.04 21.57 -1.12
N ASN A 116 -7.37 20.77 -2.13
CA ASN A 116 -8.75 20.55 -2.57
C ASN A 116 -9.26 19.14 -2.28
N GLY A 117 -8.52 18.36 -1.50
CA GLY A 117 -8.92 17.03 -1.07
C GLY A 117 -8.78 15.95 -2.15
N THR A 118 -8.86 14.72 -1.70
CA THR A 118 -8.94 13.52 -2.52
C THR A 118 -10.29 12.86 -2.26
N TYR A 119 -11.03 12.54 -3.32
CA TYR A 119 -12.33 11.86 -3.21
C TYR A 119 -12.25 10.48 -3.84
N LEU A 120 -12.82 9.50 -3.16
CA LEU A 120 -12.89 8.13 -3.64
C LEU A 120 -14.31 7.79 -4.05
N VAL A 121 -14.45 7.09 -5.18
CA VAL A 121 -15.75 6.63 -5.67
C VAL A 121 -15.64 5.15 -5.99
N ASP A 122 -16.46 4.36 -5.34
CA ASP A 122 -16.57 2.92 -5.55
C ASP A 122 -18.05 2.49 -5.60
N SER A 123 -18.30 1.18 -5.51
CA SER A 123 -19.67 0.62 -5.49
C SER A 123 -20.48 1.00 -4.25
N HIS A 124 -19.85 1.53 -3.21
CA HIS A 124 -20.49 1.93 -1.94
C HIS A 124 -20.84 3.42 -1.91
N GLY A 125 -20.32 4.20 -2.84
CA GLY A 125 -20.61 5.64 -2.94
C GLY A 125 -19.37 6.48 -3.16
N SER A 126 -19.48 7.76 -2.83
CA SER A 126 -18.40 8.74 -2.91
C SER A 126 -18.18 9.37 -1.54
N HIS A 127 -16.93 9.47 -1.12
CA HIS A 127 -16.54 10.13 0.11
C HIS A 127 -15.16 10.78 -0.01
N GLU A 128 -14.90 11.75 0.86
CA GLU A 128 -13.60 12.42 0.95
C GLU A 128 -12.65 11.60 1.80
N LEU A 129 -11.44 11.42 1.31
CA LEU A 129 -10.36 10.74 2.03
C LEU A 129 -9.77 11.69 3.08
N ALA A 130 -9.73 11.24 4.33
CA ALA A 130 -9.11 12.02 5.39
C ALA A 130 -7.59 12.15 5.15
N PRO A 131 -7.01 13.35 5.24
CA PRO A 131 -5.58 13.55 5.02
C PRO A 131 -4.72 12.65 5.91
N GLY A 132 -3.72 12.01 5.32
CA GLY A 132 -2.82 11.07 6.01
C GLY A 132 -3.40 9.68 6.26
N MET A 133 -4.67 9.45 5.98
CA MET A 133 -5.27 8.12 6.03
C MET A 133 -5.13 7.42 4.69
N ALA A 134 -4.92 6.11 4.72
CA ALA A 134 -4.83 5.29 3.52
C ALA A 134 -6.11 4.48 3.33
N GLU A 135 -6.71 4.56 2.15
CA GLU A 135 -7.86 3.75 1.78
C GLU A 135 -7.63 3.07 0.44
N THR A 136 -8.22 1.89 0.25
CA THR A 136 -8.01 1.08 -0.96
C THR A 136 -9.19 1.23 -1.91
N VAL A 137 -8.89 1.64 -3.14
CA VAL A 137 -9.86 1.74 -4.25
C VAL A 137 -9.73 0.51 -5.13
N PRO A 138 -10.78 -0.30 -5.26
CA PRO A 138 -10.75 -1.50 -6.08
C PRO A 138 -10.75 -1.17 -7.58
N ARG A 139 -10.50 -2.19 -8.41
CA ARG A 139 -10.66 -2.06 -9.86
C ARG A 139 -12.08 -1.62 -10.22
N GLY A 140 -12.18 -0.70 -11.15
CA GLY A 140 -13.46 -0.09 -11.56
C GLY A 140 -13.85 1.14 -10.76
N GLY A 141 -13.23 1.38 -9.61
CA GLY A 141 -13.42 2.61 -8.83
C GLY A 141 -12.75 3.82 -9.49
N ALA A 142 -13.12 5.01 -9.00
CA ALA A 142 -12.53 6.26 -9.43
C ALA A 142 -11.95 7.02 -8.24
N ILE A 143 -10.93 7.82 -8.52
CA ILE A 143 -10.26 8.70 -7.57
C ILE A 143 -10.26 10.08 -8.17
N TYR A 144 -10.66 11.06 -7.40
CA TYR A 144 -10.59 12.47 -7.77
C TYR A 144 -9.49 13.16 -6.96
N PHE A 145 -8.53 13.76 -7.63
CA PHE A 145 -7.51 14.62 -7.04
C PHE A 145 -7.88 16.07 -7.31
N GLY A 146 -8.57 16.71 -6.38
CA GLY A 146 -9.31 17.94 -6.68
C GLY A 146 -10.38 17.67 -7.76
N GLU A 147 -10.28 18.30 -8.94
CA GLU A 147 -11.21 18.06 -10.04
C GLU A 147 -10.75 16.98 -11.04
N ALA A 148 -9.49 16.53 -10.94
CA ALA A 148 -8.93 15.55 -11.87
C ALA A 148 -9.43 14.13 -11.58
N GLU A 149 -10.23 13.57 -12.50
CA GLU A 149 -10.74 12.20 -12.39
C GLU A 149 -9.71 11.16 -12.85
N CYS A 150 -9.49 10.15 -12.03
CA CYS A 150 -8.68 8.97 -12.34
C CYS A 150 -9.52 7.71 -12.18
N ARG A 151 -9.47 6.80 -13.16
CA ARG A 151 -10.14 5.49 -13.09
C ARG A 151 -9.14 4.37 -12.89
N VAL A 152 -9.43 3.47 -11.94
CA VAL A 152 -8.63 2.29 -11.63
C VAL A 152 -9.02 1.13 -12.56
N ARG A 153 -8.05 0.63 -13.35
CA ARG A 153 -8.22 -0.51 -14.28
C ARG A 153 -7.24 -1.64 -13.98
#